data_a15dc847251d683a4f4722bcd309baed
#
_entry.id   a15dc847251d683a4f4722bcd309baed
#
_cell.length_a   1.000
_cell.length_b   1.000
_cell.length_c   1.000
_cell.angle_alpha   90.00
_cell.angle_beta   90.00
_cell.angle_gamma   90.00
#
_symmetry.space_group_name_H-M   'P 1'
#
loop_
_entity.id
_entity.type
_entity.pdbx_description
1 polymer ?
#
loop_
_entity_poly.entity_id
_entity_poly.type
_entity_poly.pdbx_seq_one_letter_code
_entity_poly.pdbx_strand_id
1 'polypeptide(L)'
;MNKSGEWSAARRFFIILVDVVIYNFSVYFSFWLKFGGAIPIRNFQTFESSALFISLFFIVLNVLLGTYVFYNRIVSDIVFVTVIGQFLMSLGIMIITFAGRWFAFPRTVILISFLLGTVLLIIYRTIIYKAYMKLSSDKKVTILGFEKDVAPAIKNFGSQKNNKHKVQS
;
A
#
# COMPACT_ATOMS: atom_id res chain seq x y z
N MET A 1 25.86 7.36 -13.27
CA MET A 1 24.47 6.85 -13.40
C MET A 1 24.14 6.04 -12.17
N ASN A 2 23.16 6.48 -11.40
CA ASN A 2 22.93 5.99 -10.03
C ASN A 2 22.04 4.72 -10.08
N LYS A 3 22.66 3.53 -10.11
CA LYS A 3 21.96 2.22 -10.11
C LYS A 3 20.97 2.02 -8.96
N SER A 4 21.11 2.78 -7.88
CA SER A 4 20.19 2.72 -6.73
C SER A 4 18.82 3.32 -7.04
N GLY A 5 18.72 4.27 -7.98
CA GLY A 5 17.45 4.89 -8.37
C GLY A 5 16.58 3.98 -9.26
N GLU A 6 17.19 3.26 -10.19
CA GLU A 6 16.47 2.35 -11.11
C GLU A 6 15.88 1.16 -10.35
N TRP A 7 16.63 0.58 -9.44
CA TRP A 7 16.15 -0.51 -8.57
C TRP A 7 14.98 -0.08 -7.67
N SER A 8 14.99 1.16 -7.21
CA SER A 8 13.89 1.69 -6.40
C SER A 8 12.61 1.88 -7.22
N ALA A 9 12.71 2.31 -8.49
CA ALA A 9 11.56 2.49 -9.39
C ALA A 9 10.93 1.14 -9.77
N ALA A 10 11.73 0.16 -10.20
CA ALA A 10 11.26 -1.18 -10.54
C ALA A 10 10.55 -1.85 -9.36
N ARG A 11 11.09 -1.71 -8.16
CA ARG A 11 10.46 -2.26 -6.95
C ARG A 11 9.12 -1.60 -6.63
N ARG A 12 9.01 -0.26 -6.76
CA ARG A 12 7.75 0.45 -6.58
C ARG A 12 6.70 -0.02 -7.58
N PHE A 13 7.10 -0.15 -8.83
CA PHE A 13 6.22 -0.66 -9.89
C PHE A 13 5.69 -2.05 -9.55
N PHE A 14 6.55 -2.96 -9.11
CA PHE A 14 6.14 -4.31 -8.71
C PHE A 14 5.16 -4.30 -7.53
N ILE A 15 5.39 -3.46 -6.52
CA ILE A 15 4.47 -3.32 -5.37
C ILE A 15 3.10 -2.82 -5.83
N ILE A 16 3.07 -1.81 -6.71
CA ILE A 16 1.82 -1.27 -7.28
C ILE A 16 1.06 -2.37 -8.03
N LEU A 17 1.76 -3.15 -8.86
CA LEU A 17 1.16 -4.22 -9.63
C LEU A 17 0.51 -5.27 -8.72
N VAL A 18 1.22 -5.72 -7.68
CA VAL A 18 0.68 -6.69 -6.72
C VAL A 18 -0.49 -6.11 -5.92
N ASP A 19 -0.42 -4.84 -5.51
CA ASP A 19 -1.54 -4.14 -4.85
C ASP A 19 -2.81 -4.16 -5.71
N VAL A 20 -2.67 -3.86 -7.01
CA VAL A 20 -3.79 -3.89 -7.97
C VAL A 20 -4.37 -5.29 -8.12
N VAL A 21 -3.51 -6.32 -8.19
CA VAL A 21 -3.96 -7.72 -8.25
C VAL A 21 -4.73 -8.10 -6.99
N ILE A 22 -4.19 -7.80 -5.80
CA ILE A 22 -4.85 -8.07 -4.52
C ILE A 22 -6.20 -7.37 -4.45
N TYR A 23 -6.26 -6.12 -4.88
CA TYR A 23 -7.48 -5.33 -4.85
C TYR A 23 -8.56 -5.90 -5.79
N ASN A 24 -8.23 -6.17 -7.05
CA ASN A 24 -9.17 -6.79 -8.00
C ASN A 24 -9.62 -8.18 -7.54
N PHE A 25 -8.69 -8.97 -6.97
CA PHE A 25 -9.04 -10.25 -6.36
C PHE A 25 -10.04 -10.08 -5.21
N SER A 26 -9.85 -9.07 -4.34
CA SER A 26 -10.77 -8.81 -3.23
C SER A 26 -12.17 -8.43 -3.73
N VAL A 27 -12.27 -7.65 -4.81
CA VAL A 27 -13.55 -7.30 -5.44
C VAL A 27 -14.21 -8.53 -6.06
N TYR A 28 -13.47 -9.32 -6.85
CA TYR A 28 -13.97 -10.56 -7.44
C TYR A 28 -14.46 -11.54 -6.38
N PHE A 29 -13.67 -11.75 -5.33
CA PHE A 29 -14.03 -12.65 -4.24
C PHE A 29 -15.25 -12.15 -3.44
N SER A 30 -15.44 -10.83 -3.37
CA SER A 30 -16.65 -10.23 -2.78
C SER A 30 -17.91 -10.52 -3.59
N PHE A 31 -17.81 -10.57 -4.92
CA PHE A 31 -18.91 -11.05 -5.76
C PHE A 31 -19.21 -12.52 -5.48
N TRP A 32 -18.18 -13.34 -5.41
CA TRP A 32 -18.32 -14.77 -5.12
C TRP A 32 -19.01 -15.02 -3.78
N LEU A 33 -18.58 -14.31 -2.73
CA LEU A 33 -19.18 -14.40 -1.39
C LEU A 33 -20.65 -13.94 -1.40
N LYS A 34 -20.94 -12.83 -2.08
CA LYS A 34 -22.31 -12.30 -2.11
C LYS A 34 -23.29 -13.25 -2.80
N PHE A 35 -22.86 -13.87 -3.89
CA PHE A 35 -23.73 -14.69 -4.72
C PHE A 35 -23.59 -16.19 -4.50
N GLY A 36 -22.83 -16.62 -3.48
CA GLY A 36 -22.63 -18.03 -3.15
C GLY A 36 -22.01 -18.85 -4.28
N GLY A 37 -21.14 -18.23 -5.08
CA GLY A 37 -20.46 -18.86 -6.23
C GLY A 37 -21.17 -18.72 -7.57
N ALA A 38 -22.48 -18.46 -7.61
CA ALA A 38 -23.28 -18.31 -8.85
C ALA A 38 -23.46 -16.82 -9.19
N ILE A 39 -22.41 -16.16 -9.68
CA ILE A 39 -22.46 -14.73 -10.00
C ILE A 39 -23.36 -14.50 -11.25
N PRO A 40 -24.42 -13.66 -11.15
CA PRO A 40 -25.26 -13.36 -12.32
C PRO A 40 -24.45 -12.67 -13.42
N ILE A 41 -24.62 -13.09 -14.66
CA ILE A 41 -23.86 -12.61 -15.83
C ILE A 41 -23.87 -11.08 -15.91
N ARG A 42 -25.03 -10.45 -15.71
CA ARG A 42 -25.18 -8.99 -15.78
C ARG A 42 -24.30 -8.25 -14.74
N ASN A 43 -24.19 -8.80 -13.53
CA ASN A 43 -23.38 -8.22 -12.47
C ASN A 43 -21.88 -8.40 -12.75
N PHE A 44 -21.50 -9.56 -13.30
CA PHE A 44 -20.12 -9.85 -13.68
C PHE A 44 -19.64 -8.97 -14.84
N GLN A 45 -20.46 -8.82 -15.89
CA GLN A 45 -20.17 -7.91 -16.99
C GLN A 45 -19.98 -6.47 -16.54
N THR A 46 -20.76 -6.03 -15.54
CA THR A 46 -20.60 -4.69 -14.95
C THR A 46 -19.24 -4.55 -14.26
N PHE A 47 -18.79 -5.56 -13.52
CA PHE A 47 -17.46 -5.57 -12.92
C PHE A 47 -16.38 -5.55 -14.01
N GLU A 48 -16.46 -6.43 -15.00
CA GLU A 48 -15.49 -6.52 -16.08
C GLU A 48 -15.33 -5.19 -16.84
N SER A 49 -16.46 -4.53 -17.18
CA SER A 49 -16.46 -3.24 -17.85
C SER A 49 -15.90 -2.10 -16.99
N SER A 50 -16.05 -2.16 -15.68
CA SER A 50 -15.57 -1.13 -14.74
C SER A 50 -14.18 -1.40 -14.17
N ALA A 51 -13.67 -2.62 -14.25
CA ALA A 51 -12.44 -3.06 -13.59
C ALA A 51 -11.21 -2.22 -13.97
N LEU A 52 -11.09 -1.82 -15.23
CA LEU A 52 -9.99 -0.98 -15.70
C LEU A 52 -10.05 0.41 -15.05
N PHE A 53 -11.22 1.05 -15.02
CA PHE A 53 -11.40 2.38 -14.42
C PHE A 53 -11.18 2.33 -12.90
N ILE A 54 -11.71 1.29 -12.26
CA ILE A 54 -11.53 1.05 -10.82
C ILE A 54 -10.04 0.84 -10.49
N SER A 55 -9.32 0.05 -11.29
CA SER A 55 -7.89 -0.20 -11.11
C SER A 55 -7.05 1.06 -11.32
N LEU A 56 -7.36 1.86 -12.34
CA LEU A 56 -6.69 3.13 -12.59
C LEU A 56 -6.92 4.11 -11.43
N PHE A 57 -8.16 4.24 -10.98
CA PHE A 57 -8.51 5.08 -9.83
C PHE A 57 -7.78 4.61 -8.56
N PHE A 58 -7.70 3.29 -8.34
CA PHE A 58 -6.95 2.70 -7.23
C PHE A 58 -5.46 3.11 -7.24
N ILE A 59 -4.81 3.03 -8.40
CA ILE A 59 -3.40 3.42 -8.55
C ILE A 59 -3.23 4.90 -8.23
N VAL A 60 -4.03 5.77 -8.89
CA VAL A 60 -3.94 7.22 -8.71
C VAL A 60 -4.14 7.60 -7.25
N LEU A 61 -5.19 7.07 -6.60
CA LEU A 61 -5.50 7.35 -5.21
C LEU A 61 -4.36 6.93 -4.27
N ASN A 62 -3.81 5.73 -4.44
CA ASN A 62 -2.72 5.25 -3.59
C ASN A 62 -1.40 6.00 -3.82
N VAL A 63 -1.15 6.48 -5.05
CA VAL A 63 0.01 7.35 -5.34
C VAL A 63 -0.17 8.71 -4.66
N LEU A 64 -1.36 9.32 -4.75
CA LEU A 64 -1.67 10.60 -4.09
C LEU A 64 -1.56 10.51 -2.56
N LEU A 65 -1.99 9.40 -1.97
CA LEU A 65 -1.85 9.14 -0.53
C LEU A 65 -0.41 8.82 -0.11
N GLY A 66 0.53 8.77 -1.06
CA GLY A 66 1.92 8.47 -0.78
C GLY A 66 2.13 7.07 -0.20
N THR A 67 1.24 6.12 -0.47
CA THR A 67 1.26 4.77 0.10
C THR A 67 2.55 4.01 -0.20
N TYR A 68 3.19 4.31 -1.32
CA TYR A 68 4.41 3.64 -1.79
C TYR A 68 5.72 4.29 -1.30
N VAL A 69 5.62 5.25 -0.38
CA VAL A 69 6.78 5.88 0.26
C VAL A 69 6.98 5.24 1.63
N PHE A 70 7.97 4.36 1.74
CA PHE A 70 8.28 3.62 2.98
C PHE A 70 9.31 4.33 3.88
N TYR A 71 9.85 5.46 3.43
CA TYR A 71 10.86 6.19 4.19
C TYR A 71 10.23 6.83 5.43
N ASN A 72 10.83 6.58 6.58
CA ASN A 72 10.46 7.17 7.88
C ASN A 72 8.99 6.92 8.32
N ARG A 73 8.40 5.79 7.93
CA ARG A 73 7.05 5.37 8.37
C ARG A 73 7.12 4.31 9.46
N ILE A 74 6.09 4.27 10.30
CA ILE A 74 5.83 3.20 11.26
C ILE A 74 4.65 2.34 10.77
N VAL A 75 4.50 1.14 11.33
CA VAL A 75 3.44 0.20 10.91
C VAL A 75 2.05 0.81 11.06
N SER A 76 1.81 1.60 12.11
CA SER A 76 0.53 2.28 12.33
C SER A 76 0.17 3.23 11.19
N ASP A 77 1.14 3.95 10.62
CA ASP A 77 0.90 4.84 9.48
C ASP A 77 0.46 4.05 8.24
N ILE A 78 1.06 2.87 8.02
CA ILE A 78 0.69 2.00 6.89
C ILE A 78 -0.74 1.52 7.05
N VAL A 79 -1.12 1.10 8.25
CA VAL A 79 -2.50 0.67 8.56
C VAL A 79 -3.47 1.83 8.34
N PHE A 80 -3.19 2.99 8.93
CA PHE A 80 -4.06 4.17 8.87
C PHE A 80 -4.27 4.64 7.42
N VAL A 81 -3.19 4.82 6.65
CA VAL A 81 -3.28 5.23 5.24
C VAL A 81 -4.00 4.18 4.39
N THR A 82 -3.82 2.88 4.70
CA THR A 82 -4.53 1.83 3.96
C THR A 82 -6.03 1.86 4.24
N VAL A 83 -6.45 2.01 5.49
CA VAL A 83 -7.88 2.10 5.87
C VAL A 83 -8.53 3.32 5.21
N ILE A 84 -7.90 4.50 5.31
CA ILE A 84 -8.42 5.71 4.66
C ILE A 84 -8.47 5.54 3.14
N GLY A 85 -7.41 4.99 2.54
CA GLY A 85 -7.35 4.75 1.11
C GLY A 85 -8.48 3.83 0.64
N GLN A 86 -8.75 2.76 1.36
CA GLN A 86 -9.85 1.83 1.03
C GLN A 86 -11.24 2.47 1.24
N PHE A 87 -11.40 3.31 2.25
CA PHE A 87 -12.63 4.07 2.45
C PHE A 87 -12.90 5.02 1.27
N LEU A 88 -11.90 5.83 0.90
CA LEU A 88 -11.99 6.73 -0.27
C LEU A 88 -12.20 5.95 -1.56
N MET A 89 -11.58 4.77 -1.69
CA MET A 89 -11.78 3.88 -2.82
C MET A 89 -13.23 3.41 -2.94
N SER A 90 -13.85 3.05 -1.83
CA SER A 90 -15.26 2.65 -1.80
C SER A 90 -16.20 3.78 -2.25
N LEU A 91 -15.95 5.01 -1.81
CA LEU A 91 -16.68 6.19 -2.30
C LEU A 91 -16.44 6.42 -3.79
N GLY A 92 -15.18 6.30 -4.24
CA GLY A 92 -14.81 6.44 -5.64
C GLY A 92 -15.52 5.43 -6.54
N ILE A 93 -15.61 4.16 -6.13
CA ILE A 93 -16.35 3.14 -6.88
C ILE A 93 -17.84 3.50 -7.00
N MET A 94 -18.45 4.01 -5.93
CA MET A 94 -19.84 4.45 -5.99
C MET A 94 -20.02 5.56 -7.03
N ILE A 95 -19.11 6.53 -7.07
CA ILE A 95 -19.13 7.63 -8.05
C ILE A 95 -18.90 7.10 -9.47
N ILE A 96 -17.87 6.26 -9.67
CA ILE A 96 -17.51 5.70 -10.96
C ILE A 96 -18.65 4.85 -11.52
N THR A 97 -19.25 3.98 -10.70
CA THR A 97 -20.35 3.12 -11.12
C THR A 97 -21.63 3.91 -11.42
N PHE A 98 -21.87 5.00 -10.71
CA PHE A 98 -22.97 5.90 -10.99
C PHE A 98 -22.76 6.68 -12.30
N ALA A 99 -21.59 7.31 -12.49
CA ALA A 99 -21.25 8.07 -13.68
C ALA A 99 -21.20 7.19 -14.95
N GLY A 100 -20.66 5.97 -14.84
CA GLY A 100 -20.63 4.98 -15.92
C GLY A 100 -21.98 4.28 -16.20
N ARG A 101 -23.02 4.63 -15.45
CA ARG A 101 -24.35 3.97 -15.52
C ARG A 101 -24.28 2.46 -15.27
N TRP A 102 -23.30 1.99 -14.53
CA TRP A 102 -23.13 0.58 -14.16
C TRP A 102 -23.95 0.23 -12.91
N PHE A 103 -25.25 0.49 -12.98
CA PHE A 103 -26.17 0.31 -11.84
C PHE A 103 -26.33 -1.14 -11.38
N ALA A 104 -25.93 -2.11 -12.20
CA ALA A 104 -25.91 -3.51 -11.81
C ALA A 104 -24.76 -3.88 -10.86
N PHE A 105 -23.87 -2.92 -10.51
CA PHE A 105 -22.82 -3.14 -9.53
C PHE A 105 -23.41 -3.16 -8.11
N PRO A 106 -23.35 -4.27 -7.37
CA PRO A 106 -24.07 -4.38 -6.12
C PRO A 106 -23.35 -3.61 -5.00
N ARG A 107 -24.04 -2.73 -4.30
CA ARG A 107 -23.49 -1.94 -3.17
C ARG A 107 -22.91 -2.82 -2.06
N THR A 108 -23.54 -3.99 -1.81
CA THR A 108 -23.03 -4.97 -0.83
C THR A 108 -21.63 -5.48 -1.20
N VAL A 109 -21.33 -5.65 -2.50
CA VAL A 109 -20.00 -6.04 -2.98
C VAL A 109 -18.98 -4.96 -2.63
N ILE A 110 -19.34 -3.68 -2.75
CA ILE A 110 -18.44 -2.57 -2.36
C ILE A 110 -18.09 -2.66 -0.88
N LEU A 111 -19.08 -2.93 -0.01
CA LEU A 111 -18.85 -3.06 1.42
C LEU A 111 -17.97 -4.27 1.77
N ILE A 112 -18.26 -5.43 1.17
CA ILE A 112 -17.46 -6.64 1.39
C ILE A 112 -16.03 -6.44 0.87
N SER A 113 -15.86 -5.83 -0.32
CA SER A 113 -14.54 -5.57 -0.90
C SER A 113 -13.74 -4.54 -0.09
N PHE A 114 -14.40 -3.57 0.54
CA PHE A 114 -13.77 -2.67 1.48
C PHE A 114 -13.15 -3.44 2.66
N LEU A 115 -13.91 -4.32 3.30
CA LEU A 115 -13.40 -5.11 4.44
C LEU A 115 -12.29 -6.07 4.02
N LEU A 116 -12.52 -6.87 3.00
CA LEU A 116 -11.55 -7.85 2.50
C LEU A 116 -10.29 -7.17 1.95
N GLY A 117 -10.46 -6.15 1.11
CA GLY A 117 -9.34 -5.41 0.53
C GLY A 117 -8.49 -4.73 1.60
N THR A 118 -9.14 -4.15 2.62
CA THR A 118 -8.42 -3.54 3.75
C THR A 118 -7.56 -4.57 4.47
N VAL A 119 -8.12 -5.72 4.84
CA VAL A 119 -7.38 -6.77 5.55
C VAL A 119 -6.23 -7.32 4.72
N LEU A 120 -6.49 -7.70 3.46
CA LEU A 120 -5.48 -8.27 2.57
C LEU A 120 -4.34 -7.28 2.29
N LEU A 121 -4.66 -6.00 2.02
CA LEU A 121 -3.65 -4.97 1.77
C LEU A 121 -2.85 -4.63 3.02
N ILE A 122 -3.45 -4.58 4.21
CA ILE A 122 -2.71 -4.37 5.46
C ILE A 122 -1.71 -5.49 5.69
N ILE A 123 -2.12 -6.75 5.54
CA ILE A 123 -1.24 -7.90 5.70
C ILE A 123 -0.09 -7.83 4.71
N TYR A 124 -0.39 -7.69 3.42
CA TYR A 124 0.61 -7.63 2.36
C TYR A 124 1.60 -6.47 2.57
N ARG A 125 1.10 -5.25 2.78
CA ARG A 125 1.94 -4.06 2.95
C ARG A 125 2.79 -4.12 4.21
N THR A 126 2.28 -4.69 5.30
CA THR A 126 3.05 -4.89 6.53
C THR A 126 4.18 -5.90 6.31
N ILE A 127 3.95 -6.97 5.56
CA ILE A 127 4.99 -7.94 5.20
C ILE A 127 6.09 -7.28 4.36
N ILE A 128 5.70 -6.54 3.30
CA ILE A 128 6.64 -5.82 2.45
C ILE A 128 7.44 -4.78 3.22
N TYR A 129 6.78 -4.03 4.11
CA TYR A 129 7.44 -3.05 4.96
C TYR A 129 8.49 -3.70 5.88
N LYS A 130 8.15 -4.80 6.56
CA LYS A 130 9.09 -5.53 7.42
C LYS A 130 10.27 -6.08 6.61
N ALA A 131 10.01 -6.63 5.42
CA ALA A 131 11.05 -7.10 4.51
C ALA A 131 11.96 -5.94 4.07
N TYR A 132 11.37 -4.79 3.72
CA TYR A 132 12.12 -3.58 3.37
C TYR A 132 13.01 -3.10 4.51
N MET A 133 12.49 -3.04 5.73
CA MET A 133 13.25 -2.63 6.91
C MET A 133 14.40 -3.58 7.21
N LYS A 134 14.21 -4.89 7.03
CA LYS A 134 15.27 -5.90 7.22
C LYS A 134 16.40 -5.75 6.19
N LEU A 135 16.06 -5.47 4.93
CA LEU A 135 17.03 -5.26 3.84
C LEU A 135 17.70 -3.89 3.91
N SER A 136 17.04 -2.89 4.52
CA SER A 136 17.55 -1.51 4.66
C SER A 136 18.31 -1.28 5.97
N SER A 137 18.56 -2.33 6.72
CA SER A 137 19.17 -2.28 8.08
C SER A 137 20.61 -1.73 8.12
N ASP A 138 21.29 -1.62 7.00
CA ASP A 138 22.67 -1.13 6.91
C ASP A 138 22.75 0.36 6.51
N LYS A 139 21.87 1.20 7.04
CA LYS A 139 22.00 2.65 6.83
C LYS A 139 23.18 3.16 7.66
N LYS A 140 24.19 3.64 6.96
CA LYS A 140 25.33 4.33 7.56
C LYS A 140 24.87 5.71 8.01
N VAL A 141 25.01 6.03 9.29
CA VAL A 141 24.78 7.37 9.83
C VAL A 141 26.13 8.06 9.92
N THR A 142 26.31 9.16 9.20
CA THR A 142 27.49 10.02 9.32
C THR A 142 27.12 11.19 10.20
N ILE A 143 27.82 11.32 11.32
CA ILE A 143 27.67 12.45 12.25
C ILE A 143 28.72 13.49 11.85
N LEU A 144 28.27 14.65 11.41
CA LEU A 144 29.11 15.79 11.07
C LEU A 144 29.03 16.81 12.21
N GLY A 145 30.18 17.14 12.83
CA GLY A 145 30.24 18.12 13.91
C GLY A 145 31.66 18.36 14.33
N PHE A 146 31.84 19.29 15.30
CA PHE A 146 33.13 19.49 15.93
C PHE A 146 33.48 18.31 16.83
N GLU A 147 34.77 17.98 16.96
CA GLU A 147 35.28 16.80 17.68
C GLU A 147 34.74 16.69 19.11
N LYS A 148 34.53 17.81 19.77
CA LYS A 148 33.96 17.88 21.15
C LYS A 148 32.49 17.41 21.21
N ASP A 149 31.72 17.57 20.14
CA ASP A 149 30.27 17.25 20.10
C ASP A 149 30.03 15.86 19.54
N VAL A 150 30.95 15.34 18.72
CA VAL A 150 30.81 14.05 18.03
C VAL A 150 30.93 12.88 19.02
N ALA A 151 31.86 12.94 19.98
CA ALA A 151 32.09 11.86 20.95
C ALA A 151 30.85 11.57 21.85
N PRO A 152 30.18 12.57 22.46
CA PRO A 152 28.96 12.33 23.22
C PRO A 152 27.78 11.91 22.33
N ALA A 153 27.72 12.41 21.10
CA ALA A 153 26.68 12.00 20.14
C ALA A 153 26.79 10.52 19.76
N ILE A 154 27.99 10.03 19.47
CA ILE A 154 28.26 8.60 19.18
C ILE A 154 27.87 7.73 20.38
N LYS A 155 28.23 8.15 21.61
CA LYS A 155 27.89 7.41 22.83
C LYS A 155 26.37 7.33 23.05
N ASN A 156 25.67 8.43 22.85
CA ASN A 156 24.20 8.48 22.96
C ASN A 156 23.50 7.63 21.85
N PHE A 157 24.04 7.64 20.65
CA PHE A 157 23.54 6.81 19.54
C PHE A 157 23.75 5.31 19.79
N GLY A 158 24.91 4.92 20.33
CA GLY A 158 25.24 3.52 20.65
C GLY A 158 24.46 2.97 21.84
N SER A 159 24.05 3.83 22.78
CA SER A 159 23.30 3.42 23.98
C SER A 159 21.81 3.22 23.76
N GLN A 160 21.25 3.73 22.67
CA GLN A 160 19.85 3.46 22.31
C GLN A 160 19.70 2.02 21.81
N LYS A 161 19.25 1.14 22.69
CA LYS A 161 19.07 -0.30 22.51
C LYS A 161 18.22 -0.73 21.28
N ASN A 162 17.65 0.22 20.55
CA ASN A 162 16.79 -0.01 19.38
C ASN A 162 17.37 0.54 18.06
N ASN A 163 18.58 1.13 18.08
CA ASN A 163 19.17 1.72 16.88
C ASN A 163 19.97 0.68 16.10
N LYS A 164 19.36 0.15 15.02
CA LYS A 164 20.01 -0.77 14.07
C LYS A 164 20.95 -0.06 13.08
N HIS A 165 21.47 1.12 13.42
CA HIS A 165 22.36 1.87 12.54
C HIS A 165 23.82 1.67 12.98
N LYS A 166 24.70 1.34 12.01
CA LYS A 166 26.14 1.32 12.23
C LYS A 166 26.70 2.74 12.11
N VAL A 167 27.38 3.22 13.15
CA VAL A 167 28.11 4.49 13.12
C VAL A 167 29.50 4.22 12.56
N GLN A 168 29.92 4.96 11.53
CA GLN A 168 31.29 4.99 11.04
C GLN A 168 31.96 6.27 11.58
N SER A 169 33.05 6.09 12.27
CA SER A 169 34.00 7.17 12.67
C SER A 169 34.90 7.55 11.50
#